data_1e183285802ace17e4250a6982890076
#
_entry.id   1e183285802ace17e4250a6982890076
#
_cell.length_a   1.000
_cell.length_b   1.000
_cell.length_c   1.000
_cell.angle_alpha   90.00
_cell.angle_beta   90.00
_cell.angle_gamma   90.00
#
_symmetry.space_group_name_H-M   'P 1'
#
loop_
_entity.id
_entity.type
_entity.pdbx_description
1 polymer ?
#
loop_
_entity_poly.entity_id
_entity_poly.type
_entity_poly.pdbx_seq_one_letter_code
_entity_poly.pdbx_strand_id
1 'polypeptide(L)'
;MVYTLFNLDVEPKTIIEVGTHYGTEAIALKRKYPKSRVITYEADTEKHKRILDNFKRNNSDITFKTIGLGIEETTKTFYKFTGYENDGADSLYPRWNGQMKPAHQVKITTLEKELKHENIDKVDLLCMDTQGSELSILKGLKNRLNDISNIILEIPSVKCDTTYFKIPKGLDSVYNGAGSSQEIVRYLESFGFVEMDRRKENDLEDNVLFTKVNRHKFDCVLTAVNDNTLYLQYIPNFIKSWSILFPEIEIKIIFIGSQIPKDYEIYSKYITLFEPIQGLDTAYIAQNIRLYYPSIINKTGVLITDIDIYPLNRKYFENHINHKLLESTFISYRPKGCVGADQIAMCYNIASSRIWGKVNECTNIDDVKKKLIVNYPSNYGVYRPSPLDWLKWGWFEDQELLHKMVIKSNVNIKFIGDKDFNRIDKLNQSIEKIAVLQPKIKTGDYSDFIPLRPDQENFDVINNMVVNSI
;
A
#
# COMPACT_ATOMS: atom_id res chain seq x y z
N MET A 1 -15.06 2.88 28.53
CA MET A 1 -15.58 2.32 27.23
C MET A 1 -15.12 3.19 26.06
N VAL A 2 -13.81 3.30 25.90
CA VAL A 2 -13.18 4.25 24.96
C VAL A 2 -13.18 3.74 23.52
N TYR A 3 -12.93 2.45 23.31
CA TYR A 3 -12.84 1.89 21.95
C TYR A 3 -14.14 2.01 21.16
N THR A 4 -15.30 1.99 21.84
CA THR A 4 -16.60 2.14 21.17
C THR A 4 -16.91 3.56 20.73
N LEU A 5 -16.12 4.55 21.14
CA LEU A 5 -16.27 5.95 20.73
C LEU A 5 -15.71 6.21 19.34
N PHE A 6 -14.77 5.39 18.87
CA PHE A 6 -14.22 5.51 17.53
C PHE A 6 -15.21 4.97 16.48
N ASN A 7 -15.28 5.65 15.34
CA ASN A 7 -16.09 5.23 14.21
C ASN A 7 -15.20 4.53 13.18
N LEU A 8 -15.62 3.36 12.78
CA LEU A 8 -14.99 2.58 11.71
C LEU A 8 -15.86 2.68 10.45
N ASP A 9 -15.23 2.78 9.29
CA ASP A 9 -15.94 2.85 8.00
C ASP A 9 -16.71 1.55 7.68
N VAL A 10 -16.25 0.42 8.23
CA VAL A 10 -16.85 -0.91 8.03
C VAL A 10 -16.98 -1.62 9.36
N GLU A 11 -18.11 -2.31 9.59
CA GLU A 11 -18.29 -3.15 10.77
C GLU A 11 -17.26 -4.27 10.81
N PRO A 12 -16.48 -4.41 11.92
CA PRO A 12 -15.45 -5.43 12.05
C PRO A 12 -16.09 -6.82 12.20
N LYS A 13 -15.54 -7.82 11.49
CA LYS A 13 -15.92 -9.24 11.64
C LYS A 13 -15.09 -9.93 12.73
N THR A 14 -13.80 -9.59 12.82
CA THR A 14 -12.86 -10.13 13.81
C THR A 14 -12.26 -8.99 14.62
N ILE A 15 -12.44 -9.04 15.92
CA ILE A 15 -11.90 -8.08 16.89
C ILE A 15 -10.99 -8.82 17.84
N ILE A 16 -9.77 -8.31 17.98
CA ILE A 16 -8.81 -8.72 19.00
C ILE A 16 -8.68 -7.57 20.00
N GLU A 17 -8.81 -7.88 21.27
CA GLU A 17 -8.62 -6.92 22.36
C GLU A 17 -7.58 -7.45 23.32
N VAL A 18 -6.62 -6.62 23.74
CA VAL A 18 -5.48 -7.01 24.56
C VAL A 18 -5.38 -6.06 25.77
N GLY A 19 -5.29 -6.65 26.95
CA GLY A 19 -5.35 -5.92 28.21
C GLY A 19 -6.80 -5.70 28.66
N THR A 20 -7.58 -6.76 28.72
CA THR A 20 -9.01 -6.65 28.96
C THR A 20 -9.39 -6.22 30.39
N HIS A 21 -8.44 -6.24 31.30
CA HIS A 21 -8.60 -5.89 32.71
C HIS A 21 -9.74 -6.69 33.36
N TYR A 22 -10.96 -6.19 33.40
CA TYR A 22 -12.17 -6.89 33.90
C TYR A 22 -13.15 -7.27 32.80
N GLY A 23 -12.77 -7.15 31.52
CA GLY A 23 -13.60 -7.53 30.37
C GLY A 23 -14.63 -6.48 29.95
N THR A 24 -14.56 -5.27 30.51
CA THR A 24 -15.59 -4.24 30.29
C THR A 24 -15.59 -3.73 28.85
N GLU A 25 -14.40 -3.48 28.29
CA GLU A 25 -14.25 -3.01 26.90
C GLU A 25 -14.60 -4.12 25.90
N ALA A 26 -14.18 -5.36 26.16
CA ALA A 26 -14.57 -6.51 25.32
C ALA A 26 -16.09 -6.68 25.25
N ILE A 27 -16.79 -6.55 26.39
CA ILE A 27 -18.26 -6.60 26.46
C ILE A 27 -18.88 -5.44 25.64
N ALA A 28 -18.34 -4.24 25.77
CA ALA A 28 -18.84 -3.08 25.06
C ALA A 28 -18.65 -3.22 23.53
N LEU A 29 -17.49 -3.73 23.10
CA LEU A 29 -17.19 -4.03 21.70
C LEU A 29 -18.18 -5.10 21.16
N LYS A 30 -18.41 -6.18 21.90
CA LYS A 30 -19.37 -7.23 21.51
C LYS A 30 -20.81 -6.70 21.41
N ARG A 31 -21.21 -5.77 22.29
CA ARG A 31 -22.51 -5.10 22.20
C ARG A 31 -22.64 -4.18 21.01
N LYS A 32 -21.60 -3.41 20.71
CA LYS A 32 -21.57 -2.50 19.54
C LYS A 32 -21.55 -3.30 18.22
N TYR A 33 -20.83 -4.42 18.18
CA TYR A 33 -20.64 -5.27 17.02
C TYR A 33 -21.07 -6.71 17.30
N PRO A 34 -22.36 -7.00 17.42
CA PRO A 34 -22.87 -8.29 17.91
C PRO A 34 -22.53 -9.47 17.01
N LYS A 35 -22.27 -9.24 15.73
CA LYS A 35 -21.89 -10.27 14.75
C LYS A 35 -20.38 -10.56 14.71
N SER A 36 -19.57 -9.74 15.39
CA SER A 36 -18.12 -9.93 15.41
C SER A 36 -17.71 -11.12 16.24
N ARG A 37 -16.68 -11.83 15.81
CA ARG A 37 -15.87 -12.71 16.65
C ARG A 37 -14.97 -11.83 17.50
N VAL A 38 -15.13 -11.86 18.82
CA VAL A 38 -14.31 -11.10 19.77
C VAL A 38 -13.44 -12.07 20.55
N ILE A 39 -12.11 -11.84 20.52
CA ILE A 39 -11.14 -12.58 21.30
C ILE A 39 -10.37 -11.57 22.15
N THR A 40 -10.27 -11.86 23.44
CA THR A 40 -9.56 -10.97 24.36
C THR A 40 -8.49 -11.69 25.19
N TYR A 41 -7.47 -10.95 25.59
CA TYR A 41 -6.27 -11.42 26.27
C TYR A 41 -6.06 -10.65 27.56
N GLU A 42 -5.71 -11.38 28.65
CA GLU A 42 -5.30 -10.79 29.93
C GLU A 42 -4.13 -11.57 30.52
N ALA A 43 -3.05 -10.86 30.84
CA ALA A 43 -1.84 -11.42 31.41
C ALA A 43 -1.97 -11.65 32.93
N ASP A 44 -2.71 -10.79 33.64
CA ASP A 44 -2.87 -10.86 35.10
C ASP A 44 -3.77 -12.02 35.50
N THR A 45 -3.15 -13.10 35.99
CA THR A 45 -3.88 -14.32 36.41
C THR A 45 -4.88 -14.11 37.54
N GLU A 46 -4.68 -13.09 38.38
CA GLU A 46 -5.60 -12.81 39.51
C GLU A 46 -6.94 -12.22 39.03
N LYS A 47 -6.99 -11.64 37.84
CA LYS A 47 -8.22 -11.07 37.24
C LYS A 47 -9.07 -12.09 36.51
N HIS A 48 -8.51 -13.25 36.11
CA HIS A 48 -9.17 -14.20 35.21
C HIS A 48 -10.55 -14.66 35.68
N LYS A 49 -10.70 -15.00 36.96
CA LYS A 49 -12.00 -15.42 37.52
C LYS A 49 -13.05 -14.33 37.36
N ARG A 50 -12.69 -13.08 37.69
CA ARG A 50 -13.61 -11.93 37.62
C ARG A 50 -14.03 -11.62 36.19
N ILE A 51 -13.10 -11.77 35.23
CA ILE A 51 -13.38 -11.61 33.79
C ILE A 51 -14.43 -12.60 33.35
N LEU A 52 -14.23 -13.91 33.64
CA LEU A 52 -15.17 -14.97 33.27
C LEU A 52 -16.55 -14.76 33.93
N ASP A 53 -16.60 -14.35 35.17
CA ASP A 53 -17.85 -14.03 35.87
C ASP A 53 -18.57 -12.84 35.20
N ASN A 54 -17.85 -11.85 34.74
CA ASN A 54 -18.39 -10.69 34.03
C ASN A 54 -18.97 -11.09 32.67
N PHE A 55 -18.25 -11.90 31.88
CA PHE A 55 -18.75 -12.41 30.60
C PHE A 55 -20.03 -13.23 30.78
N LYS A 56 -20.05 -14.11 31.78
CA LYS A 56 -21.23 -14.90 32.11
C LYS A 56 -22.43 -14.03 32.49
N ARG A 57 -22.26 -13.05 33.39
CA ARG A 57 -23.33 -12.12 33.81
C ARG A 57 -23.91 -11.32 32.66
N ASN A 58 -23.07 -10.99 31.66
CA ASN A 58 -23.48 -10.20 30.49
C ASN A 58 -23.93 -11.06 29.31
N ASN A 59 -23.96 -12.38 29.45
CA ASN A 59 -24.28 -13.35 28.39
C ASN A 59 -23.50 -13.05 27.11
N SER A 60 -22.19 -12.75 27.26
CA SER A 60 -21.32 -12.31 26.16
C SER A 60 -20.54 -13.49 25.58
N ASP A 61 -20.75 -13.74 24.29
CA ASP A 61 -19.98 -14.72 23.49
C ASP A 61 -18.63 -14.10 23.10
N ILE A 62 -17.65 -14.21 24.01
CA ILE A 62 -16.30 -13.67 23.87
C ILE A 62 -15.30 -14.79 24.18
N THR A 63 -14.35 -15.01 23.30
CA THR A 63 -13.23 -15.96 23.55
C THR A 63 -12.21 -15.28 24.45
N PHE A 64 -11.93 -15.87 25.61
CA PHE A 64 -10.96 -15.34 26.58
C PHE A 64 -9.70 -16.19 26.61
N LYS A 65 -8.55 -15.51 26.56
CA LYS A 65 -7.19 -16.10 26.61
C LYS A 65 -6.44 -15.59 27.83
N THR A 66 -5.97 -16.53 28.64
CA THR A 66 -5.28 -16.27 29.92
C THR A 66 -3.76 -16.24 29.75
N ILE A 67 -3.28 -15.39 28.83
CA ILE A 67 -1.86 -15.29 28.48
C ILE A 67 -1.52 -13.85 28.12
N GLY A 68 -0.31 -13.42 28.44
CA GLY A 68 0.23 -12.15 27.98
C GLY A 68 0.76 -12.21 26.55
N LEU A 69 0.78 -11.06 25.89
CA LEU A 69 1.32 -10.91 24.53
C LEU A 69 2.58 -10.06 24.51
N GLY A 70 3.49 -10.34 23.59
CA GLY A 70 4.74 -9.61 23.45
C GLY A 70 5.48 -9.94 22.14
N ILE A 71 6.76 -9.56 22.09
CA ILE A 71 7.61 -9.73 20.91
C ILE A 71 8.02 -11.17 20.66
N GLU A 72 8.12 -11.99 21.71
CA GLU A 72 8.58 -13.39 21.68
C GLU A 72 7.98 -14.20 22.82
N GLU A 73 8.09 -15.54 22.73
CA GLU A 73 7.66 -16.44 23.81
C GLU A 73 8.67 -16.38 24.96
N THR A 74 8.17 -16.04 26.14
CA THR A 74 8.99 -15.89 27.35
C THR A 74 8.11 -15.94 28.60
N THR A 75 8.76 -15.80 29.75
CA THR A 75 8.12 -15.55 31.05
C THR A 75 8.61 -14.21 31.56
N LYS A 76 7.70 -13.32 31.97
CA LYS A 76 8.02 -11.98 32.48
C LYS A 76 7.42 -11.76 33.85
N THR A 77 8.08 -10.91 34.64
CA THR A 77 7.53 -10.42 35.90
C THR A 77 6.40 -9.45 35.61
N PHE A 78 5.26 -9.65 36.24
CA PHE A 78 4.14 -8.73 36.25
C PHE A 78 4.26 -7.82 37.46
N TYR A 79 4.01 -6.52 37.28
CA TYR A 79 4.14 -5.49 38.30
C TYR A 79 2.77 -4.93 38.62
N LYS A 80 2.49 -4.78 39.93
CA LYS A 80 1.29 -4.15 40.46
C LYS A 80 1.56 -2.75 40.95
N PHE A 81 0.63 -1.86 40.64
CA PHE A 81 0.66 -0.48 41.12
C PHE A 81 0.41 -0.41 42.60
N THR A 82 1.21 0.39 43.31
CA THR A 82 1.17 0.51 44.79
C THR A 82 0.47 1.78 45.29
N GLY A 83 -0.01 2.63 44.38
CA GLY A 83 -0.85 3.77 44.70
C GLY A 83 -2.31 3.36 44.84
N TYR A 84 -3.14 4.26 45.34
CA TYR A 84 -4.55 4.03 45.60
C TYR A 84 -5.20 2.99 44.67
N GLU A 85 -6.31 2.35 45.00
CA GLU A 85 -7.00 1.22 44.40
C GLU A 85 -7.13 1.20 42.83
N ASN A 86 -6.09 1.63 42.14
CA ASN A 86 -6.04 1.68 40.68
C ASN A 86 -5.21 0.52 40.10
N ASP A 87 -5.82 -0.66 40.00
CA ASP A 87 -5.23 -1.85 39.42
C ASP A 87 -5.24 -1.81 37.86
N GLY A 88 -5.80 -0.77 37.25
CA GLY A 88 -5.73 -0.52 35.78
C GLY A 88 -4.34 -0.09 35.35
N ALA A 89 -3.47 0.34 36.26
CA ALA A 89 -2.09 0.71 35.97
C ALA A 89 -1.09 -0.45 36.07
N ASP A 90 -1.54 -1.68 36.35
CA ASP A 90 -0.70 -2.89 36.42
C ASP A 90 -0.07 -3.20 35.05
N SER A 91 1.20 -3.65 35.02
CA SER A 91 1.95 -3.75 33.78
C SER A 91 3.03 -4.83 33.79
N LEU A 92 3.53 -5.19 32.61
CA LEU A 92 4.77 -5.95 32.42
C LEU A 92 6.03 -5.07 32.55
N TYR A 93 5.85 -3.76 32.73
CA TYR A 93 6.94 -2.78 32.84
C TYR A 93 6.79 -1.96 34.13
N PRO A 94 7.86 -1.81 34.93
CA PRO A 94 7.81 -0.95 36.11
C PRO A 94 7.76 0.52 35.70
N ARG A 95 7.14 1.38 36.53
CA ARG A 95 7.19 2.83 36.33
C ARG A 95 8.51 3.42 36.82
N TRP A 96 8.97 4.48 36.18
CA TRP A 96 10.21 5.19 36.50
C TRP A 96 10.24 5.75 37.93
N ASN A 97 9.10 6.15 38.47
CA ASN A 97 8.98 6.74 39.78
C ASN A 97 8.92 5.70 40.94
N GLY A 98 9.03 4.41 40.63
CA GLY A 98 9.05 3.34 41.62
C GLY A 98 7.69 2.99 42.24
N GLN A 99 6.59 3.46 41.69
CA GLN A 99 5.23 3.20 42.22
C GLN A 99 4.70 1.80 41.87
N MET A 100 5.55 0.85 41.51
CA MET A 100 5.16 -0.52 41.17
C MET A 100 6.03 -1.54 41.90
N LYS A 101 5.43 -2.67 42.28
CA LYS A 101 6.12 -3.80 42.88
C LYS A 101 5.97 -5.07 42.04
N PRO A 102 7.01 -5.91 41.95
CA PRO A 102 6.89 -7.22 41.32
C PRO A 102 5.86 -8.06 42.08
N ALA A 103 4.95 -8.71 41.36
CA ALA A 103 3.87 -9.52 41.92
C ALA A 103 4.03 -11.01 41.60
N HIS A 104 3.93 -11.38 40.35
CA HIS A 104 4.02 -12.79 39.90
C HIS A 104 4.63 -12.90 38.51
N GLN A 105 4.87 -14.12 38.07
CA GLN A 105 5.36 -14.42 36.72
C GLN A 105 4.20 -14.72 35.81
N VAL A 106 4.24 -14.18 34.58
CA VAL A 106 3.26 -14.45 33.55
C VAL A 106 3.91 -14.99 32.28
N LYS A 107 3.24 -15.92 31.63
CA LYS A 107 3.67 -16.46 30.34
C LYS A 107 3.29 -15.46 29.25
N ILE A 108 4.23 -15.23 28.32
CA ILE A 108 4.07 -14.36 27.17
C ILE A 108 4.18 -15.21 25.90
N THR A 109 3.32 -14.93 24.93
CA THR A 109 3.40 -15.45 23.56
C THR A 109 3.33 -14.30 22.55
N THR A 110 3.42 -14.59 21.26
CA THR A 110 3.24 -13.59 20.22
C THR A 110 1.81 -13.61 19.67
N LEU A 111 1.29 -12.44 19.32
CA LEU A 111 -0.01 -12.38 18.67
C LEU A 111 0.00 -13.10 17.30
N GLU A 112 1.13 -13.11 16.59
CA GLU A 112 1.32 -13.90 15.36
C GLU A 112 0.98 -15.38 15.58
N LYS A 113 1.49 -15.97 16.67
CA LYS A 113 1.26 -17.38 17.02
C LYS A 113 -0.19 -17.64 17.39
N GLU A 114 -0.79 -16.75 18.17
CA GLU A 114 -2.19 -16.83 18.56
C GLU A 114 -3.14 -16.74 17.36
N LEU A 115 -2.90 -15.82 16.42
CA LEU A 115 -3.68 -15.72 15.18
C LEU A 115 -3.60 -17.00 14.34
N LYS A 116 -2.42 -17.62 14.26
CA LYS A 116 -2.25 -18.91 13.59
C LYS A 116 -2.99 -20.04 14.30
N HIS A 117 -2.91 -20.11 15.62
CA HIS A 117 -3.61 -21.11 16.44
C HIS A 117 -5.15 -21.01 16.31
N GLU A 118 -5.66 -19.79 16.24
CA GLU A 118 -7.10 -19.50 16.10
C GLU A 118 -7.61 -19.56 14.63
N ASN A 119 -6.73 -19.86 13.66
CA ASN A 119 -7.00 -19.85 12.22
C ASN A 119 -7.60 -18.52 11.75
N ILE A 120 -7.00 -17.40 12.19
CA ILE A 120 -7.41 -16.04 11.82
C ILE A 120 -6.47 -15.52 10.75
N ASP A 121 -6.97 -15.31 9.54
CA ASP A 121 -6.22 -14.75 8.44
C ASP A 121 -6.21 -13.22 8.45
N LYS A 122 -7.32 -12.62 8.92
CA LYS A 122 -7.49 -11.17 8.94
C LYS A 122 -8.11 -10.70 10.25
N VAL A 123 -7.59 -9.57 10.78
CA VAL A 123 -8.13 -8.85 11.93
C VAL A 123 -8.67 -7.51 11.47
N ASP A 124 -9.96 -7.25 11.66
CA ASP A 124 -10.56 -6.00 11.25
C ASP A 124 -10.33 -4.87 12.27
N LEU A 125 -10.22 -5.24 13.56
CA LEU A 125 -9.93 -4.31 14.64
C LEU A 125 -9.05 -4.96 15.71
N LEU A 126 -7.90 -4.36 15.99
CA LEU A 126 -7.04 -4.67 17.14
C LEU A 126 -7.13 -3.51 18.14
N CYS A 127 -7.54 -3.80 19.38
CA CYS A 127 -7.56 -2.83 20.47
C CYS A 127 -6.51 -3.22 21.52
N MET A 128 -5.71 -2.29 21.98
CA MET A 128 -4.68 -2.54 23.00
C MET A 128 -4.62 -1.42 24.03
N ASP A 129 -4.75 -1.84 25.31
CA ASP A 129 -4.45 -1.07 26.49
C ASP A 129 -3.67 -2.00 27.42
N THR A 130 -2.35 -2.03 27.25
CA THR A 130 -1.47 -3.01 27.91
C THR A 130 -0.42 -2.36 28.78
N GLN A 131 -0.61 -1.08 29.02
CA GLN A 131 0.19 -0.29 29.96
C GLN A 131 1.69 -0.42 29.66
N GLY A 132 2.07 -0.20 28.36
CA GLY A 132 3.45 -0.15 27.89
C GLY A 132 3.90 -1.35 27.04
N SER A 133 3.06 -2.37 26.83
CA SER A 133 3.44 -3.53 25.98
C SER A 133 3.11 -3.34 24.49
N GLU A 134 2.47 -2.27 24.08
CA GLU A 134 1.90 -2.03 22.74
C GLU A 134 2.93 -2.24 21.65
N LEU A 135 4.10 -1.58 21.71
CA LEU A 135 5.16 -1.73 20.72
C LEU A 135 5.73 -3.16 20.67
N SER A 136 5.85 -3.81 21.83
CA SER A 136 6.33 -5.19 21.94
C SER A 136 5.37 -6.16 21.23
N ILE A 137 4.05 -5.98 21.41
CA ILE A 137 3.00 -6.79 20.78
C ILE A 137 2.98 -6.56 19.28
N LEU A 138 3.04 -5.29 18.84
CA LEU A 138 3.10 -4.94 17.42
C LEU A 138 4.32 -5.56 16.72
N LYS A 139 5.49 -5.51 17.34
CA LYS A 139 6.70 -6.17 16.82
C LYS A 139 6.57 -7.69 16.76
N GLY A 140 5.87 -8.29 17.73
CA GLY A 140 5.59 -9.72 17.78
C GLY A 140 4.64 -10.22 16.67
N LEU A 141 3.88 -9.34 16.04
CA LEU A 141 3.07 -9.65 14.85
C LEU A 141 3.92 -9.84 13.58
N LYS A 142 5.09 -9.22 13.52
CA LYS A 142 5.94 -9.27 12.32
C LYS A 142 5.14 -8.88 11.04
N ASN A 143 5.24 -9.70 9.99
CA ASN A 143 4.52 -9.46 8.73
C ASN A 143 2.99 -9.60 8.86
N ARG A 144 2.48 -10.29 9.91
CA ARG A 144 1.05 -10.41 10.18
C ARG A 144 0.38 -9.07 10.57
N LEU A 145 1.17 -8.03 10.90
CA LEU A 145 0.66 -6.68 11.05
C LEU A 145 0.01 -6.17 9.74
N ASN A 146 0.40 -6.74 8.60
CA ASN A 146 -0.24 -6.47 7.32
C ASN A 146 -1.69 -6.97 7.21
N ASP A 147 -2.09 -7.94 8.03
CA ASP A 147 -3.42 -8.54 8.01
C ASP A 147 -4.41 -7.81 8.94
N ILE A 148 -3.98 -6.70 9.55
CA ILE A 148 -4.80 -5.88 10.44
C ILE A 148 -5.30 -4.63 9.71
N SER A 149 -6.60 -4.34 9.80
CA SER A 149 -7.21 -3.19 9.13
C SER A 149 -7.20 -1.92 9.99
N ASN A 150 -7.60 -2.04 11.25
CA ASN A 150 -7.69 -0.91 12.19
C ASN A 150 -7.05 -1.28 13.52
N ILE A 151 -6.40 -0.32 14.15
CA ILE A 151 -5.76 -0.48 15.45
C ILE A 151 -6.17 0.69 16.33
N ILE A 152 -6.68 0.43 17.54
CA ILE A 152 -6.88 1.42 18.57
C ILE A 152 -5.88 1.12 19.68
N LEU A 153 -5.04 2.09 20.01
CA LEU A 153 -4.00 1.97 21.03
C LEU A 153 -4.16 3.05 22.08
N GLU A 154 -3.92 2.69 23.32
CA GLU A 154 -3.51 3.64 24.34
C GLU A 154 -2.00 3.87 24.21
N ILE A 155 -1.58 5.12 23.99
CA ILE A 155 -0.17 5.51 23.84
C ILE A 155 0.16 6.72 24.73
N PRO A 156 1.44 6.90 25.10
CA PRO A 156 1.85 8.05 25.92
C PRO A 156 1.39 9.39 25.32
N SER A 157 0.82 10.26 26.15
CA SER A 157 0.41 11.60 25.76
C SER A 157 1.62 12.52 25.60
N VAL A 158 1.60 13.36 24.58
CA VAL A 158 2.63 14.41 24.35
C VAL A 158 2.70 15.43 25.49
N LYS A 159 1.66 15.48 26.36
CA LYS A 159 1.55 16.43 27.48
C LYS A 159 1.86 15.82 28.83
N CYS A 160 2.40 14.60 28.88
CA CYS A 160 2.73 13.94 30.15
C CYS A 160 3.72 14.76 30.98
N ASP A 161 3.44 14.91 32.31
CA ASP A 161 4.38 15.51 33.24
C ASP A 161 5.58 14.61 33.52
N THR A 162 6.61 14.78 32.71
CA THR A 162 7.84 14.00 32.78
C THR A 162 8.60 14.17 34.12
N THR A 163 8.41 15.29 34.82
CA THR A 163 9.09 15.57 36.09
C THR A 163 8.50 14.73 37.22
N TYR A 164 7.18 14.69 37.34
CA TYR A 164 6.49 13.90 38.37
C TYR A 164 6.76 12.40 38.22
N PHE A 165 6.71 11.89 37.01
CA PHE A 165 6.95 10.48 36.73
C PHE A 165 8.43 10.11 36.60
N LYS A 166 9.36 11.07 36.79
CA LYS A 166 10.82 10.87 36.64
C LYS A 166 11.22 10.27 35.31
N ILE A 167 10.50 10.61 34.24
CA ILE A 167 10.78 10.10 32.88
C ILE A 167 12.09 10.71 32.42
N PRO A 168 13.07 9.89 31.93
CA PRO A 168 14.32 10.39 31.40
C PRO A 168 14.10 11.32 30.19
N LYS A 169 14.98 12.32 30.04
CA LYS A 169 14.92 13.29 28.95
C LYS A 169 14.89 12.58 27.59
N GLY A 170 13.90 12.91 26.77
CA GLY A 170 13.70 12.35 25.43
C GLY A 170 12.82 11.10 25.37
N LEU A 171 12.31 10.65 26.52
CA LEU A 171 11.27 9.62 26.60
C LEU A 171 9.93 10.26 26.99
N ASP A 172 8.84 9.59 26.65
CA ASP A 172 7.46 10.04 26.93
C ASP A 172 6.61 8.98 27.67
N SER A 173 7.06 7.73 27.74
CA SER A 173 6.34 6.68 28.48
C SER A 173 6.64 6.71 29.97
N VAL A 174 5.60 6.57 30.78
CA VAL A 174 5.72 6.42 32.25
C VAL A 174 6.31 5.07 32.66
N TYR A 175 6.30 4.10 31.76
CA TYR A 175 6.79 2.73 31.99
C TYR A 175 8.22 2.56 31.48
N ASN A 176 9.11 2.09 32.36
CA ASN A 176 10.52 1.86 32.04
C ASN A 176 10.69 0.64 31.13
N GLY A 177 11.19 0.85 29.92
CA GLY A 177 11.38 -0.17 28.90
C GLY A 177 10.21 -0.32 27.92
N ALA A 178 9.14 0.46 28.09
CA ALA A 178 8.07 0.57 27.10
C ALA A 178 8.49 1.42 25.89
N GLY A 179 7.83 1.22 24.77
CA GLY A 179 8.02 2.04 23.57
C GLY A 179 7.50 3.48 23.75
N SER A 180 8.18 4.44 23.15
CA SER A 180 7.69 5.82 23.10
C SER A 180 6.54 5.97 22.10
N SER A 181 5.73 7.01 22.27
CA SER A 181 4.67 7.36 21.32
C SER A 181 5.22 7.49 19.88
N GLN A 182 6.36 8.16 19.72
CA GLN A 182 6.99 8.34 18.41
C GLN A 182 7.47 7.01 17.78
N GLU A 183 8.00 6.08 18.58
CA GLU A 183 8.43 4.77 18.10
C GLU A 183 7.23 3.95 17.62
N ILE A 184 6.12 3.95 18.39
CA ILE A 184 4.88 3.26 18.01
C ILE A 184 4.33 3.83 16.70
N VAL A 185 4.19 5.16 16.60
CA VAL A 185 3.69 5.83 15.38
C VAL A 185 4.56 5.50 14.17
N ARG A 186 5.90 5.69 14.26
CA ARG A 186 6.82 5.38 13.16
C ARG A 186 6.77 3.90 12.75
N TYR A 187 6.65 3.00 13.73
CA TYR A 187 6.52 1.57 13.44
C TYR A 187 5.24 1.27 12.67
N LEU A 188 4.10 1.79 13.09
CA LEU A 188 2.82 1.66 12.40
C LEU A 188 2.83 2.30 11.01
N GLU A 189 3.39 3.50 10.88
CA GLU A 189 3.56 4.19 9.59
C GLU A 189 4.40 3.35 8.61
N SER A 190 5.42 2.64 9.09
CA SER A 190 6.24 1.78 8.23
C SER A 190 5.45 0.61 7.62
N PHE A 191 4.32 0.21 8.25
CA PHE A 191 3.38 -0.79 7.76
C PHE A 191 2.15 -0.20 7.04
N GLY A 192 2.09 1.12 6.86
CA GLY A 192 1.02 1.78 6.12
C GLY A 192 -0.18 2.22 6.95
N PHE A 193 -0.07 2.21 8.26
CA PHE A 193 -1.10 2.79 9.11
C PHE A 193 -0.98 4.31 9.17
N VAL A 194 -2.11 4.99 9.25
CA VAL A 194 -2.22 6.45 9.41
C VAL A 194 -3.10 6.73 10.62
N GLU A 195 -2.70 7.70 11.43
CA GLU A 195 -3.52 8.21 12.54
C GLU A 195 -4.78 8.88 11.96
N MET A 196 -5.96 8.41 12.37
CA MET A 196 -7.26 8.89 11.89
C MET A 196 -7.99 9.73 12.92
N ASP A 197 -7.88 9.37 14.20
CA ASP A 197 -8.54 10.06 15.31
C ASP A 197 -7.71 9.87 16.58
N ARG A 198 -7.61 10.92 17.39
CA ARG A 198 -6.91 10.91 18.69
C ARG A 198 -7.81 11.49 19.76
N ARG A 199 -7.97 10.75 20.82
CA ARG A 199 -8.78 11.16 21.97
C ARG A 199 -7.96 11.12 23.24
N LYS A 200 -7.94 12.25 23.93
CA LYS A 200 -7.28 12.35 25.22
C LYS A 200 -8.02 11.44 26.23
N GLU A 201 -7.32 10.49 26.83
CA GLU A 201 -7.85 9.67 27.92
C GLU A 201 -7.65 10.41 29.24
N ASN A 202 -6.40 10.81 29.50
CA ASN A 202 -5.97 11.51 30.69
C ASN A 202 -4.74 12.38 30.37
N ASP A 203 -4.02 12.87 31.40
CA ASP A 203 -2.80 13.65 31.14
C ASP A 203 -1.57 12.81 30.78
N LEU A 204 -1.65 11.49 30.91
CA LEU A 204 -0.55 10.56 30.65
C LEU A 204 -0.66 9.87 29.31
N GLU A 205 -1.87 9.62 28.84
CA GLU A 205 -2.15 8.70 27.75
C GLU A 205 -3.28 9.23 26.87
N ASP A 206 -3.14 8.95 25.56
CA ASP A 206 -4.15 9.22 24.54
C ASP A 206 -4.59 7.91 23.91
N ASN A 207 -5.87 7.76 23.63
CA ASN A 207 -6.40 6.70 22.76
C ASN A 207 -6.36 7.15 21.31
N VAL A 208 -5.72 6.36 20.43
CA VAL A 208 -5.49 6.72 19.04
C VAL A 208 -5.96 5.61 18.11
N LEU A 209 -6.80 5.99 17.14
CA LEU A 209 -7.21 5.13 16.04
C LEU A 209 -6.22 5.25 14.88
N PHE A 210 -5.61 4.15 14.53
CA PHE A 210 -4.83 3.98 13.30
C PHE A 210 -5.61 3.09 12.34
N THR A 211 -5.75 3.54 11.12
CA THR A 211 -6.34 2.73 10.05
C THR A 211 -5.26 2.39 9.04
N LYS A 212 -5.21 1.14 8.64
CA LYS A 212 -4.36 0.74 7.53
C LYS A 212 -4.93 1.35 6.27
N VAL A 213 -4.35 2.46 5.90
CA VAL A 213 -4.55 2.98 4.58
C VAL A 213 -3.79 2.04 3.68
N ASN A 214 -4.51 1.30 2.82
CA ASN A 214 -3.85 0.59 1.76
C ASN A 214 -2.90 1.60 1.12
N ARG A 215 -1.60 1.45 1.37
CA ARG A 215 -0.56 2.29 0.76
C ARG A 215 -0.58 2.16 -0.75
N HIS A 216 -1.28 1.13 -1.24
CA HIS A 216 -1.58 0.95 -2.64
C HIS A 216 -2.64 1.97 -3.05
N LYS A 217 -2.17 3.13 -3.39
CA LYS A 217 -3.05 4.13 -3.99
C LYS A 217 -3.54 3.67 -5.37
N PHE A 218 -2.94 2.59 -5.91
CA PHE A 218 -3.36 1.86 -7.10
C PHE A 218 -2.89 0.39 -7.04
N ASP A 219 -3.53 -0.49 -7.81
CA ASP A 219 -3.38 -1.95 -7.66
C ASP A 219 -2.59 -2.59 -8.77
N CYS A 220 -2.47 -1.93 -9.92
CA CYS A 220 -1.91 -2.53 -11.11
C CYS A 220 -1.16 -1.50 -11.96
N VAL A 221 0.02 -1.87 -12.43
CA VAL A 221 0.66 -1.24 -13.59
C VAL A 221 0.49 -2.13 -14.81
N LEU A 222 0.02 -1.55 -15.92
CA LEU A 222 -0.26 -2.25 -17.14
C LEU A 222 0.52 -1.65 -18.31
N THR A 223 1.20 -2.51 -19.06
CA THR A 223 1.81 -2.18 -20.33
C THR A 223 1.52 -3.26 -21.36
N ALA A 224 1.93 -3.07 -22.61
CA ALA A 224 1.79 -4.09 -23.65
C ALA A 224 2.98 -4.10 -24.60
N VAL A 225 3.26 -5.28 -25.13
CA VAL A 225 4.32 -5.53 -26.13
C VAL A 225 3.86 -6.56 -27.14
N ASN A 226 4.49 -6.58 -28.32
CA ASN A 226 4.39 -7.65 -29.31
C ASN A 226 5.73 -8.41 -29.37
N ASP A 227 5.90 -9.23 -30.38
CA ASP A 227 7.11 -10.02 -30.68
C ASP A 227 8.31 -9.17 -31.18
N ASN A 228 8.22 -7.86 -31.24
CA ASN A 228 9.32 -7.00 -31.61
C ASN A 228 10.45 -7.11 -30.59
N THR A 229 11.57 -7.67 -31.00
CA THR A 229 12.75 -7.96 -30.16
C THR A 229 13.32 -6.72 -29.49
N LEU A 230 13.17 -5.52 -30.07
CA LEU A 230 13.57 -4.27 -29.41
C LEU A 230 12.78 -4.02 -28.12
N TYR A 231 11.46 -4.20 -28.14
CA TYR A 231 10.62 -3.92 -26.97
C TYR A 231 10.67 -5.04 -25.94
N LEU A 232 10.91 -6.28 -26.34
CA LEU A 232 11.05 -7.41 -25.40
C LEU A 232 12.21 -7.21 -24.43
N GLN A 233 13.29 -6.58 -24.86
CA GLN A 233 14.48 -6.35 -24.03
C GLN A 233 14.26 -5.39 -22.86
N TYR A 234 13.18 -4.62 -22.86
CA TYR A 234 12.82 -3.76 -21.72
C TYR A 234 12.13 -4.53 -20.58
N ILE A 235 11.53 -5.70 -20.86
CA ILE A 235 10.73 -6.48 -19.89
C ILE A 235 11.45 -6.72 -18.56
N PRO A 236 12.70 -7.22 -18.53
CA PRO A 236 13.38 -7.52 -17.26
C PRO A 236 13.52 -6.30 -16.34
N ASN A 237 13.98 -5.18 -16.89
CA ASN A 237 14.21 -3.96 -16.12
C ASN A 237 12.90 -3.23 -15.77
N PHE A 238 11.88 -3.31 -16.62
CA PHE A 238 10.54 -2.85 -16.31
C PHE A 238 9.98 -3.56 -15.08
N ILE A 239 9.98 -4.89 -15.08
CA ILE A 239 9.52 -5.70 -13.95
C ILE A 239 10.33 -5.39 -12.70
N LYS A 240 11.67 -5.34 -12.81
CA LYS A 240 12.55 -5.10 -11.69
C LYS A 240 12.30 -3.74 -11.03
N SER A 241 12.22 -2.66 -11.81
CA SER A 241 12.02 -1.31 -11.28
C SER A 241 10.65 -1.14 -10.60
N TRP A 242 9.58 -1.64 -11.24
CA TRP A 242 8.26 -1.63 -10.62
C TRP A 242 8.19 -2.50 -9.35
N SER A 243 8.82 -3.71 -9.35
CA SER A 243 8.83 -4.59 -8.19
C SER A 243 9.64 -4.03 -7.01
N ILE A 244 10.69 -3.24 -7.24
CA ILE A 244 11.46 -2.59 -6.17
C ILE A 244 10.63 -1.48 -5.52
N LEU A 245 10.05 -0.59 -6.33
CA LEU A 245 9.30 0.56 -5.82
C LEU A 245 7.91 0.21 -5.28
N PHE A 246 7.26 -0.79 -5.88
CA PHE A 246 5.89 -1.19 -5.61
C PHE A 246 5.77 -2.72 -5.54
N PRO A 247 6.42 -3.38 -4.54
CA PRO A 247 6.40 -4.84 -4.44
C PRO A 247 5.00 -5.44 -4.24
N GLU A 248 4.04 -4.59 -3.96
CA GLU A 248 2.66 -4.94 -3.61
C GLU A 248 1.67 -4.86 -4.76
N ILE A 249 1.99 -4.15 -5.86
CA ILE A 249 1.07 -4.02 -6.99
C ILE A 249 1.24 -5.17 -8.00
N GLU A 250 0.18 -5.45 -8.73
CA GLU A 250 0.25 -6.36 -9.88
C GLU A 250 0.97 -5.68 -11.04
N ILE A 251 1.99 -6.33 -11.59
CA ILE A 251 2.60 -5.93 -12.86
C ILE A 251 1.96 -6.80 -13.94
N LYS A 252 1.34 -6.18 -14.93
CA LYS A 252 0.66 -6.85 -16.03
C LYS A 252 1.20 -6.40 -17.38
N ILE A 253 1.78 -7.33 -18.12
CA ILE A 253 2.28 -7.12 -19.49
C ILE A 253 1.38 -7.88 -20.44
N ILE A 254 0.65 -7.18 -21.29
CA ILE A 254 -0.15 -7.82 -22.33
C ILE A 254 0.76 -8.11 -23.51
N PHE A 255 1.01 -9.38 -23.76
CA PHE A 255 1.83 -9.82 -24.89
C PHE A 255 0.94 -10.19 -26.09
N ILE A 256 1.13 -9.50 -27.21
CA ILE A 256 0.38 -9.77 -28.45
C ILE A 256 1.04 -10.91 -29.19
N GLY A 257 0.52 -12.09 -29.02
CA GLY A 257 1.03 -13.33 -29.58
C GLY A 257 0.36 -14.56 -29.01
N SER A 258 0.53 -15.71 -29.66
CA SER A 258 -0.06 -17.01 -29.27
C SER A 258 0.78 -17.76 -28.24
N GLN A 259 2.05 -17.38 -28.07
CA GLN A 259 2.95 -17.98 -27.05
C GLN A 259 4.00 -16.97 -26.60
N ILE A 260 4.49 -17.14 -25.36
CA ILE A 260 5.58 -16.33 -24.83
C ILE A 260 6.89 -16.84 -25.47
N PRO A 261 7.76 -15.96 -26.00
CA PRO A 261 9.07 -16.37 -26.49
C PRO A 261 9.89 -17.03 -25.37
N LYS A 262 10.60 -18.10 -25.69
CA LYS A 262 11.31 -18.98 -24.74
C LYS A 262 12.20 -18.23 -23.75
N ASP A 263 12.92 -17.21 -24.19
CA ASP A 263 13.83 -16.41 -23.36
C ASP A 263 13.10 -15.55 -22.32
N TYR A 264 11.78 -15.40 -22.47
CA TYR A 264 10.93 -14.60 -21.56
C TYR A 264 9.94 -15.46 -20.76
N GLU A 265 9.97 -16.78 -20.86
CA GLU A 265 9.11 -17.69 -20.08
C GLU A 265 9.28 -17.52 -18.56
N ILE A 266 10.47 -17.14 -18.08
CA ILE A 266 10.75 -16.85 -16.68
C ILE A 266 9.90 -15.68 -16.12
N TYR A 267 9.37 -14.84 -17.00
CA TYR A 267 8.50 -13.71 -16.66
C TYR A 267 7.01 -14.02 -16.86
N SER A 268 6.64 -15.27 -17.15
CA SER A 268 5.26 -15.68 -17.48
C SER A 268 4.22 -15.26 -16.46
N LYS A 269 4.57 -15.21 -15.16
CA LYS A 269 3.67 -14.73 -14.11
C LYS A 269 3.22 -13.26 -14.25
N TYR A 270 3.96 -12.46 -15.03
CA TYR A 270 3.64 -11.05 -15.31
C TYR A 270 2.99 -10.86 -16.67
N ILE A 271 3.00 -11.89 -17.53
CA ILE A 271 2.58 -11.81 -18.94
C ILE A 271 1.18 -12.43 -19.10
N THR A 272 0.31 -11.69 -19.75
CA THR A 272 -1.01 -12.16 -20.20
C THR A 272 -1.01 -12.19 -21.73
N LEU A 273 -1.25 -13.36 -22.32
CA LEU A 273 -1.34 -13.51 -23.78
C LEU A 273 -2.61 -12.86 -24.32
N PHE A 274 -2.47 -12.19 -25.43
CA PHE A 274 -3.59 -11.70 -26.24
C PHE A 274 -3.37 -12.11 -27.70
N GLU A 275 -4.25 -12.96 -28.21
CA GLU A 275 -4.18 -13.47 -29.57
C GLU A 275 -4.22 -12.33 -30.58
N PRO A 276 -3.30 -12.32 -31.57
CA PRO A 276 -3.34 -11.36 -32.66
C PRO A 276 -4.70 -11.36 -33.38
N ILE A 277 -5.17 -10.18 -33.74
CA ILE A 277 -6.41 -10.04 -34.53
C ILE A 277 -6.05 -10.06 -36.01
N GLN A 278 -6.65 -10.95 -36.76
CA GLN A 278 -6.41 -11.07 -38.20
C GLN A 278 -6.67 -9.73 -38.91
N GLY A 279 -5.71 -9.28 -39.69
CA GLY A 279 -5.79 -8.03 -40.47
C GLY A 279 -5.31 -6.79 -39.71
N LEU A 280 -4.94 -6.90 -38.43
CA LEU A 280 -4.36 -5.81 -37.65
C LEU A 280 -2.86 -6.04 -37.43
N ASP A 281 -2.08 -4.95 -37.48
CA ASP A 281 -0.68 -4.97 -37.09
C ASP A 281 -0.53 -5.22 -35.59
N THR A 282 0.35 -6.15 -35.20
CA THR A 282 0.56 -6.50 -33.78
C THR A 282 1.14 -5.33 -32.96
N ALA A 283 1.92 -4.44 -33.60
CA ALA A 283 2.42 -3.23 -32.95
C ALA A 283 1.28 -2.24 -32.66
N TYR A 284 0.30 -2.10 -33.57
CA TYR A 284 -0.90 -1.33 -33.31
C TYR A 284 -1.70 -1.91 -32.16
N ILE A 285 -1.88 -3.23 -32.12
CA ILE A 285 -2.63 -3.86 -31.02
C ILE A 285 -1.89 -3.60 -29.70
N ALA A 286 -0.58 -3.79 -29.62
CA ALA A 286 0.21 -3.54 -28.41
C ALA A 286 0.13 -2.07 -27.97
N GLN A 287 0.21 -1.13 -28.90
CA GLN A 287 0.10 0.30 -28.61
C GLN A 287 -1.28 0.66 -28.04
N ASN A 288 -2.37 0.13 -28.60
CA ASN A 288 -3.72 0.59 -28.29
C ASN A 288 -4.46 -0.27 -27.26
N ILE A 289 -4.10 -1.53 -27.05
CA ILE A 289 -4.77 -2.39 -26.05
C ILE A 289 -4.69 -1.84 -24.65
N ARG A 290 -3.66 -1.07 -24.32
CA ARG A 290 -3.49 -0.38 -23.03
C ARG A 290 -4.61 0.62 -22.74
N LEU A 291 -5.28 1.12 -23.78
CA LEU A 291 -6.42 2.05 -23.65
C LEU A 291 -7.71 1.33 -23.26
N TYR A 292 -7.85 0.04 -23.57
CA TYR A 292 -9.09 -0.71 -23.41
C TYR A 292 -9.04 -1.76 -22.31
N TYR A 293 -7.93 -2.47 -22.19
CA TYR A 293 -7.77 -3.58 -21.26
C TYR A 293 -7.93 -3.20 -19.77
N PRO A 294 -7.55 -2.00 -19.31
CA PRO A 294 -7.74 -1.59 -17.92
C PRO A 294 -9.17 -1.69 -17.39
N SER A 295 -10.18 -1.54 -18.26
CA SER A 295 -11.60 -1.57 -17.86
C SER A 295 -12.09 -2.97 -17.45
N ILE A 296 -11.45 -4.04 -17.93
CA ILE A 296 -11.96 -5.42 -17.79
C ILE A 296 -11.27 -6.21 -16.65
N ILE A 297 -10.27 -5.65 -15.98
CA ILE A 297 -9.48 -6.38 -14.97
C ILE A 297 -9.92 -6.19 -13.53
N ASN A 298 -11.00 -5.43 -13.29
CA ASN A 298 -11.63 -5.20 -11.99
C ASN A 298 -10.66 -4.75 -10.88
N LYS A 299 -9.97 -3.62 -11.09
CA LYS A 299 -9.02 -3.02 -10.16
C LYS A 299 -9.46 -1.64 -9.71
N THR A 300 -9.08 -1.24 -8.49
CA THR A 300 -9.41 0.08 -7.94
C THR A 300 -8.50 1.19 -8.49
N GLY A 301 -7.33 0.81 -9.04
CA GLY A 301 -6.42 1.73 -9.71
C GLY A 301 -5.52 0.99 -10.71
N VAL A 302 -5.70 1.27 -12.00
CA VAL A 302 -4.85 0.75 -13.09
C VAL A 302 -4.07 1.88 -13.69
N LEU A 303 -2.75 1.84 -13.55
CA LEU A 303 -1.82 2.75 -14.19
C LEU A 303 -1.33 2.13 -15.49
N ILE A 304 -1.56 2.80 -16.61
CA ILE A 304 -0.96 2.41 -17.90
C ILE A 304 0.32 3.19 -18.16
N THR A 305 1.30 2.54 -18.78
CA THR A 305 2.59 3.14 -19.13
C THR A 305 3.23 2.48 -20.36
N ASP A 306 4.28 3.11 -20.90
CA ASP A 306 5.11 2.49 -21.93
C ASP A 306 6.09 1.50 -21.29
N ILE A 307 6.45 0.43 -22.03
CA ILE A 307 7.38 -0.61 -21.54
C ILE A 307 8.82 -0.06 -21.38
N ASP A 308 9.16 0.96 -22.12
CA ASP A 308 10.47 1.62 -22.16
C ASP A 308 10.55 2.84 -21.22
N ILE A 309 9.75 2.85 -20.13
CA ILE A 309 9.81 3.87 -19.08
C ILE A 309 9.83 3.18 -17.71
N TYR A 310 10.88 3.46 -16.91
CA TYR A 310 11.05 2.87 -15.60
C TYR A 310 10.81 3.89 -14.48
N PRO A 311 10.00 3.56 -13.45
CA PRO A 311 9.81 4.44 -12.32
C PRO A 311 11.09 4.52 -11.46
N LEU A 312 11.37 5.70 -10.89
CA LEU A 312 12.50 5.92 -9.98
C LEU A 312 12.05 6.43 -8.60
N ASN A 313 10.82 6.91 -8.47
CA ASN A 313 10.36 7.50 -7.22
C ASN A 313 8.89 7.18 -6.97
N ARG A 314 8.64 6.46 -5.88
CA ARG A 314 7.29 6.09 -5.44
C ARG A 314 6.39 7.31 -5.16
N LYS A 315 6.95 8.36 -4.53
CA LYS A 315 6.21 9.57 -4.14
C LYS A 315 5.63 10.31 -5.36
N TYR A 316 6.33 10.27 -6.49
CA TYR A 316 5.83 10.87 -7.73
C TYR A 316 4.44 10.34 -8.10
N PHE A 317 4.25 9.03 -7.97
CA PHE A 317 2.98 8.39 -8.32
C PHE A 317 1.93 8.52 -7.22
N GLU A 318 2.32 8.47 -5.95
CA GLU A 318 1.37 8.35 -4.84
C GLU A 318 0.93 9.69 -4.23
N ASN A 319 1.72 10.75 -4.30
CA ASN A 319 1.42 12.00 -3.62
C ASN A 319 0.11 12.68 -4.07
N HIS A 320 -0.35 12.35 -5.28
CA HIS A 320 -1.49 13.03 -5.92
C HIS A 320 -2.73 12.18 -6.08
N ILE A 321 -2.70 10.94 -5.61
CA ILE A 321 -3.79 9.96 -5.77
C ILE A 321 -4.22 9.36 -4.43
N ASN A 322 -5.46 8.92 -4.37
CA ASN A 322 -6.03 8.03 -3.36
C ASN A 322 -7.19 7.25 -3.97
N HIS A 323 -7.66 6.19 -3.33
CA HIS A 323 -8.72 5.34 -3.86
C HIS A 323 -10.00 6.12 -4.20
N LYS A 324 -10.46 7.01 -3.32
CA LYS A 324 -11.67 7.82 -3.56
C LYS A 324 -11.54 8.68 -4.81
N LEU A 325 -10.36 9.25 -5.05
CA LEU A 325 -10.09 10.05 -6.25
C LEU A 325 -10.10 9.17 -7.51
N LEU A 326 -9.47 7.98 -7.47
CA LEU A 326 -9.42 7.05 -8.61
C LEU A 326 -10.78 6.45 -8.98
N GLU A 327 -11.72 6.39 -8.03
CA GLU A 327 -13.10 5.95 -8.29
C GLU A 327 -13.96 6.99 -9.03
N SER A 328 -13.53 8.24 -9.10
CA SER A 328 -14.29 9.34 -9.67
C SER A 328 -13.56 10.13 -10.76
N THR A 329 -12.26 9.94 -10.93
CA THR A 329 -11.40 10.82 -11.72
C THR A 329 -10.40 10.01 -12.57
N PHE A 330 -10.26 10.40 -13.82
CA PHE A 330 -9.15 10.02 -14.67
C PHE A 330 -7.96 10.94 -14.41
N ILE A 331 -6.79 10.38 -14.13
CA ILE A 331 -5.60 11.15 -13.79
C ILE A 331 -4.53 10.91 -14.85
N SER A 332 -4.02 11.98 -15.46
CA SER A 332 -2.91 11.96 -16.40
C SER A 332 -1.72 12.69 -15.81
N TYR A 333 -0.58 12.01 -15.81
CA TYR A 333 0.70 12.61 -15.46
C TYR A 333 1.35 13.21 -16.73
N ARG A 334 2.19 14.25 -16.56
CA ARG A 334 2.96 14.88 -17.63
C ARG A 334 2.11 15.47 -18.76
N PRO A 335 1.16 16.37 -18.47
CA PRO A 335 0.28 16.94 -19.49
C PRO A 335 1.02 17.69 -20.61
N LYS A 336 2.29 18.09 -20.37
CA LYS A 336 3.16 18.74 -21.37
C LYS A 336 4.05 17.74 -22.13
N GLY A 337 3.90 16.43 -21.91
CA GLY A 337 4.67 15.39 -22.58
C GLY A 337 4.28 15.12 -24.03
N CYS A 338 3.25 15.82 -24.54
CA CYS A 338 2.76 15.68 -25.93
C CYS A 338 3.16 16.88 -26.80
N VAL A 339 3.23 16.62 -28.09
CA VAL A 339 3.53 17.66 -29.12
C VAL A 339 2.28 18.43 -29.51
N GLY A 340 1.10 17.79 -29.50
CA GLY A 340 -0.18 18.35 -29.92
C GLY A 340 -1.10 18.73 -28.74
N ALA A 341 -1.98 19.70 -28.97
CA ALA A 341 -2.98 20.14 -28.00
C ALA A 341 -4.07 19.09 -27.75
N ASP A 342 -4.38 18.27 -28.75
CA ASP A 342 -5.42 17.24 -28.72
C ASP A 342 -4.86 15.84 -28.41
N GLN A 343 -3.85 15.77 -27.52
CA GLN A 343 -3.15 14.56 -27.15
C GLN A 343 -3.04 14.45 -25.62
N ILE A 344 -3.09 13.20 -25.12
CA ILE A 344 -2.74 12.85 -23.74
C ILE A 344 -1.51 11.92 -23.80
N ALA A 345 -0.44 12.29 -23.12
CA ALA A 345 0.79 11.50 -23.08
C ALA A 345 0.55 10.10 -22.53
N MET A 346 1.08 9.07 -23.21
CA MET A 346 0.88 7.67 -22.82
C MET A 346 1.75 7.23 -21.64
N CYS A 347 2.74 8.02 -21.25
CA CYS A 347 3.72 7.62 -20.24
C CYS A 347 3.08 7.18 -18.91
N TYR A 348 2.08 7.90 -18.39
CA TYR A 348 1.39 7.51 -17.17
C TYR A 348 -0.04 8.07 -17.12
N ASN A 349 -1.01 7.17 -17.16
CA ASN A 349 -2.42 7.50 -16.98
C ASN A 349 -3.03 6.49 -16.00
N ILE A 350 -3.82 6.96 -15.04
CA ILE A 350 -4.37 6.10 -14.00
C ILE A 350 -5.83 6.42 -13.71
N ALA A 351 -6.61 5.37 -13.54
CA ALA A 351 -7.99 5.40 -13.05
C ALA A 351 -8.40 4.02 -12.53
N SER A 352 -9.54 3.92 -11.82
CA SER A 352 -10.16 2.61 -11.55
C SER A 352 -10.64 1.94 -12.84
N SER A 353 -10.75 0.60 -12.85
CA SER A 353 -11.32 -0.12 -14.00
C SER A 353 -12.70 0.40 -14.39
N ARG A 354 -13.50 0.84 -13.40
CA ARG A 354 -14.81 1.45 -13.62
C ARG A 354 -14.72 2.78 -14.41
N ILE A 355 -13.74 3.62 -14.09
CA ILE A 355 -13.53 4.89 -14.80
C ILE A 355 -12.96 4.62 -16.19
N TRP A 356 -12.01 3.69 -16.33
CA TRP A 356 -11.54 3.23 -17.64
C TRP A 356 -12.69 2.73 -18.50
N GLY A 357 -13.65 1.97 -17.94
CA GLY A 357 -14.84 1.50 -18.65
C GLY A 357 -15.77 2.63 -19.12
N LYS A 358 -15.86 3.73 -18.36
CA LYS A 358 -16.58 4.94 -18.82
C LYS A 358 -15.84 5.65 -19.96
N VAL A 359 -14.50 5.65 -19.93
CA VAL A 359 -13.67 6.31 -20.94
C VAL A 359 -13.68 5.53 -22.25
N ASN A 360 -13.54 4.22 -22.21
CA ASN A 360 -13.35 3.38 -23.40
C ASN A 360 -14.59 2.58 -23.82
N GLU A 361 -15.65 2.57 -22.98
CA GLU A 361 -16.92 1.85 -23.22
C GLU A 361 -16.73 0.33 -23.38
N CYS A 362 -15.68 -0.27 -22.75
CA CYS A 362 -15.45 -1.71 -22.76
C CYS A 362 -15.83 -2.33 -21.42
N THR A 363 -16.48 -3.48 -21.44
CA THR A 363 -16.90 -4.25 -20.28
C THR A 363 -16.36 -5.68 -20.28
N ASN A 364 -15.90 -6.17 -21.42
CA ASN A 364 -15.39 -7.52 -21.62
C ASN A 364 -14.34 -7.55 -22.75
N ILE A 365 -13.73 -8.71 -22.98
CA ILE A 365 -12.66 -8.86 -23.96
C ILE A 365 -13.14 -8.70 -25.43
N ASP A 366 -14.39 -9.01 -25.70
CA ASP A 366 -14.94 -8.86 -27.06
C ASP A 366 -15.14 -7.38 -27.41
N ASP A 367 -15.53 -6.56 -26.43
CA ASP A 367 -15.57 -5.10 -26.59
C ASP A 367 -14.17 -4.56 -26.91
N VAL A 368 -13.13 -5.03 -26.21
CA VAL A 368 -11.73 -4.66 -26.47
C VAL A 368 -11.34 -4.98 -27.90
N LYS A 369 -11.59 -6.21 -28.36
CA LYS A 369 -11.32 -6.63 -29.76
C LYS A 369 -12.06 -5.77 -30.77
N LYS A 370 -13.36 -5.51 -30.54
CA LYS A 370 -14.17 -4.66 -31.41
C LYS A 370 -13.63 -3.24 -31.50
N LYS A 371 -13.23 -2.63 -30.38
CA LYS A 371 -12.63 -1.28 -30.35
C LYS A 371 -11.31 -1.22 -31.11
N LEU A 372 -10.45 -2.23 -30.97
CA LEU A 372 -9.20 -2.35 -31.73
C LEU A 372 -9.47 -2.40 -33.25
N ILE A 373 -10.45 -3.18 -33.69
CA ILE A 373 -10.83 -3.29 -35.12
C ILE A 373 -11.38 -1.97 -35.66
N VAL A 374 -12.33 -1.36 -34.94
CA VAL A 374 -13.03 -0.15 -35.39
C VAL A 374 -12.09 1.06 -35.48
N ASN A 375 -11.11 1.16 -34.56
CA ASN A 375 -10.18 2.27 -34.51
C ASN A 375 -8.88 2.04 -35.28
N TYR A 376 -8.74 0.93 -36.04
CA TYR A 376 -7.54 0.67 -36.82
C TYR A 376 -7.43 1.61 -38.01
N PRO A 377 -6.39 2.47 -38.08
CA PRO A 377 -6.24 3.40 -39.20
C PRO A 377 -5.90 2.69 -40.50
N SER A 378 -6.60 3.02 -41.57
CA SER A 378 -6.33 2.43 -42.90
C SER A 378 -4.92 2.71 -43.46
N ASN A 379 -4.27 3.74 -42.96
CA ASN A 379 -2.91 4.18 -43.31
C ASN A 379 -1.88 3.89 -42.23
N TYR A 380 -2.17 3.01 -41.25
CA TYR A 380 -1.21 2.66 -40.18
C TYR A 380 0.13 2.18 -40.77
N GLY A 381 1.23 2.68 -40.21
CA GLY A 381 2.58 2.34 -40.67
C GLY A 381 3.09 3.08 -41.91
N VAL A 382 2.25 3.84 -42.58
CA VAL A 382 2.65 4.67 -43.74
C VAL A 382 3.31 5.97 -43.23
N TYR A 383 4.36 6.42 -43.90
CA TYR A 383 5.01 7.71 -43.54
C TYR A 383 4.06 8.89 -43.79
N ARG A 384 4.04 9.85 -42.88
CA ARG A 384 3.27 11.10 -42.99
C ARG A 384 3.91 12.01 -44.05
N PRO A 385 3.14 12.83 -44.78
CA PRO A 385 3.72 13.80 -45.70
C PRO A 385 4.53 14.87 -44.99
N SER A 386 5.51 15.45 -45.70
CA SER A 386 6.33 16.58 -45.23
C SER A 386 5.45 17.69 -44.57
N PRO A 387 5.87 18.31 -43.44
CA PRO A 387 7.23 18.22 -42.83
C PRO A 387 7.38 17.08 -41.81
N LEU A 388 6.45 16.16 -41.72
CA LEU A 388 6.44 15.05 -40.75
C LEU A 388 6.76 13.70 -41.41
N ASP A 389 7.45 13.70 -42.55
CA ASP A 389 7.84 12.54 -43.30
C ASP A 389 8.76 11.54 -42.56
N TRP A 390 9.38 11.97 -41.47
CA TRP A 390 10.11 11.12 -40.53
C TRP A 390 9.21 10.33 -39.57
N LEU A 391 7.88 10.65 -39.52
CA LEU A 391 6.89 9.95 -38.71
C LEU A 391 5.97 9.11 -39.55
N LYS A 392 5.67 7.89 -39.09
CA LYS A 392 4.64 7.04 -39.64
C LYS A 392 3.27 7.36 -39.04
N TRP A 393 2.21 7.17 -39.83
CA TRP A 393 0.87 7.09 -39.27
C TRP A 393 0.82 5.94 -38.25
N GLY A 394 0.17 6.16 -37.11
CA GLY A 394 0.15 5.24 -36.00
C GLY A 394 1.04 5.68 -34.81
N TRP A 395 1.97 6.62 -35.00
CA TRP A 395 2.88 7.01 -33.91
C TRP A 395 2.20 7.74 -32.75
N PHE A 396 1.19 8.56 -33.01
CA PHE A 396 0.48 9.35 -31.99
C PHE A 396 -0.99 8.96 -31.83
N GLU A 397 -1.48 7.96 -32.57
CA GLU A 397 -2.90 7.60 -32.59
C GLU A 397 -3.45 7.21 -31.22
N ASP A 398 -2.68 6.53 -30.38
CA ASP A 398 -3.06 6.19 -29.01
C ASP A 398 -3.24 7.43 -28.14
N GLN A 399 -2.38 8.46 -28.28
CA GLN A 399 -2.46 9.72 -27.54
C GLN A 399 -3.67 10.55 -27.97
N GLU A 400 -3.93 10.64 -29.27
CA GLU A 400 -5.09 11.33 -29.83
C GLU A 400 -6.39 10.61 -29.50
N LEU A 401 -6.38 9.28 -29.61
CA LEU A 401 -7.52 8.43 -29.29
C LEU A 401 -7.86 8.50 -27.81
N LEU A 402 -6.87 8.44 -26.93
CA LEU A 402 -7.06 8.60 -25.48
C LEU A 402 -7.67 9.96 -25.17
N HIS A 403 -7.15 11.04 -25.76
CA HIS A 403 -7.71 12.38 -25.58
C HIS A 403 -9.19 12.43 -25.99
N LYS A 404 -9.53 11.96 -27.20
CA LYS A 404 -10.92 11.91 -27.69
C LYS A 404 -11.85 11.12 -26.75
N MET A 405 -11.41 9.95 -26.29
CA MET A 405 -12.20 9.10 -25.39
C MET A 405 -12.42 9.78 -24.04
N VAL A 406 -11.38 10.35 -23.44
CA VAL A 406 -11.46 11.01 -22.14
C VAL A 406 -12.38 12.24 -22.18
N ILE A 407 -12.25 13.09 -23.19
CA ILE A 407 -13.14 14.26 -23.36
C ILE A 407 -14.60 13.82 -23.60
N LYS A 408 -14.83 12.83 -24.47
CA LYS A 408 -16.17 12.31 -24.76
C LYS A 408 -16.86 11.70 -23.54
N SER A 409 -16.10 11.07 -22.66
CA SER A 409 -16.62 10.30 -21.51
C SER A 409 -17.23 11.15 -20.42
N ASN A 410 -16.98 12.44 -20.41
CA ASN A 410 -17.45 13.41 -19.41
C ASN A 410 -17.05 13.02 -17.95
N VAL A 411 -15.94 12.26 -17.79
CA VAL A 411 -15.36 11.96 -16.48
C VAL A 411 -14.56 13.15 -15.97
N ASN A 412 -14.42 13.27 -14.66
CA ASN A 412 -13.49 14.25 -14.09
C ASN A 412 -12.06 13.92 -14.53
N ILE A 413 -11.31 14.95 -14.93
CA ILE A 413 -9.90 14.81 -15.33
C ILE A 413 -9.04 15.62 -14.38
N LYS A 414 -7.93 15.01 -13.94
CA LYS A 414 -6.88 15.71 -13.18
C LYS A 414 -5.55 15.54 -13.90
N PHE A 415 -4.89 16.64 -14.20
CA PHE A 415 -3.55 16.65 -14.73
C PHE A 415 -2.54 16.91 -13.62
N ILE A 416 -1.48 16.07 -13.56
CA ILE A 416 -0.38 16.19 -12.60
C ILE A 416 0.86 16.63 -13.36
N GLY A 417 1.37 17.81 -13.02
CA GLY A 417 2.59 18.37 -13.62
C GLY A 417 3.86 17.88 -12.95
N ASP A 418 5.00 18.14 -13.61
CA ASP A 418 6.34 17.66 -13.24
C ASP A 418 7.13 18.60 -12.33
N LYS A 419 6.47 19.57 -11.67
CA LYS A 419 7.17 20.70 -11.02
C LYS A 419 8.22 20.27 -9.99
N ASP A 420 8.02 19.12 -9.35
CA ASP A 420 8.83 18.69 -8.21
C ASP A 420 9.78 17.52 -8.54
N PHE A 421 9.74 17.00 -9.77
CA PHE A 421 10.52 15.83 -10.15
C PHE A 421 11.06 15.94 -11.57
N ASN A 422 12.34 15.62 -11.72
CA ASN A 422 13.00 15.55 -13.01
C ASN A 422 12.85 14.15 -13.63
N ARG A 423 13.00 14.06 -14.95
CA ARG A 423 13.11 12.80 -15.70
C ARG A 423 14.54 12.61 -16.17
N ILE A 424 15.04 11.40 -16.18
CA ILE A 424 16.26 11.05 -16.89
C ILE A 424 15.86 10.60 -18.30
N ASP A 425 16.05 11.45 -19.28
CA ASP A 425 15.72 11.17 -20.68
C ASP A 425 16.86 10.40 -21.36
N LYS A 426 16.53 9.67 -22.45
CA LYS A 426 17.47 8.93 -23.27
C LYS A 426 18.53 9.79 -23.98
N LEU A 427 18.29 11.08 -24.10
CA LEU A 427 19.23 12.00 -24.77
C LEU A 427 20.48 12.22 -23.91
N ASN A 428 21.67 11.97 -24.52
CA ASN A 428 22.96 12.19 -23.87
C ASN A 428 23.24 11.33 -22.62
N GLN A 429 22.78 10.11 -22.57
CA GLN A 429 23.16 9.16 -21.53
C GLN A 429 24.54 8.58 -21.82
N SER A 430 25.42 8.59 -20.82
CA SER A 430 26.68 7.85 -20.78
C SER A 430 26.88 7.25 -19.39
N ILE A 431 27.78 6.28 -19.28
CA ILE A 431 28.11 5.63 -18.00
C ILE A 431 28.52 6.68 -16.96
N GLU A 432 29.37 7.63 -17.35
CA GLU A 432 29.89 8.70 -16.46
C GLU A 432 28.75 9.61 -15.98
N LYS A 433 27.86 10.01 -16.89
CA LYS A 433 26.70 10.85 -16.53
C LYS A 433 25.79 10.15 -15.56
N ILE A 434 25.46 8.89 -15.82
CA ILE A 434 24.59 8.11 -14.92
C ILE A 434 25.27 7.91 -13.56
N ALA A 435 26.58 7.64 -13.50
CA ALA A 435 27.32 7.54 -12.24
C ALA A 435 27.18 8.80 -11.37
N VAL A 436 27.21 9.99 -11.97
CA VAL A 436 26.98 11.27 -11.27
C VAL A 436 25.52 11.40 -10.78
N LEU A 437 24.55 10.81 -11.48
CA LEU A 437 23.14 10.90 -11.13
C LEU A 437 22.71 9.89 -10.06
N GLN A 438 23.42 8.77 -9.88
CA GLN A 438 23.05 7.71 -8.93
C GLN A 438 22.73 8.19 -7.50
N PRO A 439 23.52 9.10 -6.87
CA PRO A 439 23.16 9.63 -5.55
C PRO A 439 21.80 10.36 -5.55
N LYS A 440 21.48 11.09 -6.61
CA LYS A 440 20.22 11.83 -6.76
C LYS A 440 19.03 10.92 -7.06
N ILE A 441 19.27 9.78 -7.73
CA ILE A 441 18.24 8.73 -7.88
C ILE A 441 17.88 8.17 -6.50
N LYS A 442 18.89 7.82 -5.68
CA LYS A 442 18.70 7.31 -4.31
C LYS A 442 17.98 8.29 -3.37
N THR A 443 18.17 9.60 -3.56
CA THR A 443 17.46 10.64 -2.78
C THR A 443 16.06 10.93 -3.30
N GLY A 444 15.69 10.38 -4.48
CA GLY A 444 14.36 10.53 -5.06
C GLY A 444 14.14 11.83 -5.85
N ASP A 445 15.19 12.43 -6.39
CA ASP A 445 15.11 13.67 -7.17
C ASP A 445 14.50 13.47 -8.57
N TYR A 446 14.43 12.22 -9.02
CA TYR A 446 13.90 11.84 -10.34
C TYR A 446 12.62 11.01 -10.23
N SER A 447 11.64 11.30 -11.09
CA SER A 447 10.41 10.54 -11.18
C SER A 447 10.59 9.21 -11.90
N ASP A 448 11.29 9.24 -13.04
CA ASP A 448 11.39 8.15 -13.96
C ASP A 448 12.59 8.28 -14.91
N PHE A 449 12.86 7.18 -15.60
CA PHE A 449 13.96 7.00 -16.52
C PHE A 449 13.45 6.44 -17.86
N ILE A 450 13.81 7.09 -18.95
CA ILE A 450 13.63 6.58 -20.32
C ILE A 450 14.98 6.02 -20.77
N PRO A 451 15.15 4.69 -20.88
CA PRO A 451 16.40 4.06 -21.24
C PRO A 451 16.79 4.33 -22.71
N LEU A 452 18.04 4.06 -23.00
CA LEU A 452 18.52 3.96 -24.37
C LEU A 452 17.73 2.89 -25.15
N ARG A 453 17.85 2.90 -26.47
CA ARG A 453 17.35 1.77 -27.28
C ARG A 453 18.27 0.56 -27.10
N PRO A 454 17.73 -0.67 -27.13
CA PRO A 454 18.52 -1.88 -26.92
C PRO A 454 19.67 -2.11 -27.93
N ASP A 455 19.57 -1.52 -29.12
CA ASP A 455 20.61 -1.53 -30.15
C ASP A 455 21.72 -0.48 -29.93
N GLN A 456 21.59 0.37 -28.90
CA GLN A 456 22.60 1.38 -28.58
C GLN A 456 23.65 0.81 -27.62
N GLU A 457 24.88 1.31 -27.78
CA GLU A 457 26.00 0.94 -26.92
C GLU A 457 25.68 1.25 -25.43
N ASN A 458 26.12 0.38 -24.54
CA ASN A 458 25.94 0.49 -23.07
C ASN A 458 24.48 0.39 -22.55
N PHE A 459 23.52 -0.05 -23.38
CA PHE A 459 22.14 -0.22 -22.95
C PHE A 459 22.00 -0.99 -21.63
N ASP A 460 22.55 -2.21 -21.56
CA ASP A 460 22.46 -3.05 -20.35
C ASP A 460 23.17 -2.45 -19.15
N VAL A 461 24.37 -1.87 -19.38
CA VAL A 461 25.17 -1.29 -18.30
C VAL A 461 24.44 -0.12 -17.67
N ILE A 462 23.95 0.82 -18.48
CA ILE A 462 23.23 2.01 -18.04
C ILE A 462 21.94 1.64 -17.34
N ASN A 463 21.14 0.75 -17.92
CA ASN A 463 19.89 0.28 -17.29
C ASN A 463 20.15 -0.35 -15.93
N ASN A 464 21.16 -1.22 -15.81
CA ASN A 464 21.51 -1.85 -14.54
C ASN A 464 22.00 -0.82 -13.51
N MET A 465 22.78 0.17 -13.91
CA MET A 465 23.23 1.24 -13.02
C MET A 465 22.04 2.03 -12.46
N VAL A 466 21.08 2.38 -13.29
CA VAL A 466 19.89 3.16 -12.88
C VAL A 466 18.97 2.30 -11.99
N VAL A 467 18.59 1.12 -12.44
CA VAL A 467 17.65 0.25 -11.70
C VAL A 467 18.23 -0.25 -10.36
N ASN A 468 19.56 -0.44 -10.26
CA ASN A 468 20.19 -0.79 -9.00
C ASN A 468 20.37 0.43 -8.06
N SER A 469 20.01 1.62 -8.50
CA SER A 469 20.07 2.86 -7.70
C SER A 469 18.70 3.22 -7.08
N ILE A 470 17.65 2.50 -7.44
CA ILE A 470 16.31 2.59 -6.82
C ILE A 470 16.38 1.88 -5.44
#